data_de2cea89d18b7fe02cf491921cb93f5a
#
_entry.id   de2cea89d18b7fe02cf491921cb93f5a
#
_cell.length_a   1.000
_cell.length_b   1.000
_cell.length_c   1.000
_cell.angle_alpha   90.00
_cell.angle_beta   90.00
_cell.angle_gamma   90.00
#
_symmetry.space_group_name_H-M   'P 1'
#
loop_
_entity.id
_entity.type
_entity.pdbx_description
1 polymer ?
#
loop_
_entity_poly.entity_id
_entity_poly.type
_entity_poly.pdbx_seq_one_letter_code
_entity_poly.pdbx_strand_id
1 'polypeptide(L)'
;VVEQRIEEAMAGEKLRPTGAGVGRIDRFSDAEDRYVVHLLGSLPNRLNGIKVVLDCAHGAASGVSPETFRDAGADVTVIGADPDGLNINDGVGSTHLDQLAEAVVRLGADIGIAHDGDADRCLAVDAQGNVIDGDQIMAILAVSMKQRGHLTDDTLVATVMSNLGLHVAMREHGITVRQTAVGDRYVLEDMDRGGYALGGEQSGHVIMSEFATTGDGLLTGLHLVAEMARQNKTIAELASLMTVYPQVLINVRDVDKDALESDAVVQAAVREVRVCEPAAVRK
;
A
#
# COMPACT_ATOMS: atom_id res chain seq x y z
N VAL A 1 21.14 -8.17 -2.20
CA VAL A 1 22.31 -8.93 -2.69
C VAL A 1 21.98 -9.74 -3.95
N VAL A 2 20.83 -10.45 -4.01
CA VAL A 2 20.45 -11.21 -5.22
C VAL A 2 20.01 -10.26 -6.32
N GLU A 3 19.16 -9.29 -6.02
CA GLU A 3 18.67 -8.25 -6.94
C GLU A 3 19.83 -7.47 -7.56
N GLN A 4 20.78 -6.99 -6.75
CA GLN A 4 21.97 -6.31 -7.24
C GLN A 4 22.76 -7.16 -8.26
N ARG A 5 22.90 -8.47 -8.00
CA ARG A 5 23.54 -9.39 -8.95
C ARG A 5 22.75 -9.58 -10.24
N ILE A 6 21.41 -9.51 -10.17
CA ILE A 6 20.54 -9.53 -11.35
C ILE A 6 20.73 -8.25 -12.16
N GLU A 7 20.72 -7.07 -11.51
CA GLU A 7 20.96 -5.78 -12.16
C GLU A 7 22.34 -5.73 -12.85
N GLU A 8 23.39 -6.17 -12.15
CA GLU A 8 24.74 -6.28 -12.72
C GLU A 8 24.79 -7.22 -13.94
N ALA A 9 24.09 -8.36 -13.86
CA ALA A 9 24.00 -9.31 -14.97
C ALA A 9 23.21 -8.74 -16.16
N MET A 10 22.16 -7.96 -15.91
CA MET A 10 21.37 -7.27 -16.96
C MET A 10 22.15 -6.17 -17.65
N ALA A 11 23.05 -5.48 -16.94
CA ALA A 11 23.94 -4.46 -17.49
C ALA A 11 25.15 -5.06 -18.24
N GLY A 12 25.44 -6.34 -18.04
CA GLY A 12 26.56 -7.06 -18.61
C GLY A 12 26.33 -7.58 -20.02
N GLU A 13 27.25 -8.41 -20.49
CA GLU A 13 27.16 -9.03 -21.81
C GLU A 13 25.97 -10.03 -21.86
N LYS A 14 25.12 -9.89 -22.89
CA LYS A 14 23.96 -10.78 -23.05
C LYS A 14 24.41 -12.21 -23.37
N LEU A 15 24.04 -13.15 -22.53
CA LEU A 15 24.22 -14.57 -22.78
C LEU A 15 23.45 -14.97 -24.06
N ARG A 16 24.13 -15.70 -24.95
CA ARG A 16 23.55 -16.26 -26.18
C ARG A 16 23.78 -17.78 -26.20
N PRO A 17 23.15 -18.53 -25.29
CA PRO A 17 23.35 -19.96 -25.23
C PRO A 17 22.84 -20.67 -26.49
N THR A 18 23.54 -21.72 -26.92
CA THR A 18 23.15 -22.56 -28.04
C THR A 18 23.22 -24.03 -27.65
N GLY A 19 22.50 -24.87 -28.36
CA GLY A 19 22.52 -26.31 -28.16
C GLY A 19 22.18 -26.74 -26.73
N ALA A 20 23.02 -27.53 -26.09
CA ALA A 20 22.79 -28.00 -24.71
C ALA A 20 22.87 -26.93 -23.63
N GLY A 21 23.36 -25.74 -23.97
CA GLY A 21 23.42 -24.59 -23.07
C GLY A 21 22.10 -23.81 -22.96
N VAL A 22 21.11 -24.08 -23.83
CA VAL A 22 19.79 -23.45 -23.77
C VAL A 22 19.03 -23.98 -22.57
N GLY A 23 18.49 -23.06 -21.74
CA GLY A 23 17.67 -23.42 -20.57
C GLY A 23 16.36 -24.09 -20.96
N ARG A 24 15.67 -24.62 -19.97
CA ARG A 24 14.32 -25.22 -20.11
C ARG A 24 13.29 -24.37 -19.39
N ILE A 25 12.05 -24.43 -19.86
CA ILE A 25 10.90 -23.82 -19.22
C ILE A 25 10.08 -24.95 -18.62
N ASP A 26 9.92 -24.91 -17.30
CA ASP A 26 9.04 -25.81 -16.56
C ASP A 26 7.83 -25.02 -16.04
N ARG A 27 6.67 -25.68 -15.96
CA ARG A 27 5.46 -25.08 -15.37
C ARG A 27 5.49 -25.25 -13.86
N PHE A 28 5.25 -24.16 -13.14
CA PHE A 28 5.00 -24.16 -11.72
C PHE A 28 3.49 -23.96 -11.49
N SER A 29 2.73 -25.06 -11.63
CA SER A 29 1.27 -25.01 -11.75
C SER A 29 0.53 -24.73 -10.44
N ASP A 30 1.17 -24.87 -9.29
CA ASP A 30 0.59 -24.65 -7.96
C ASP A 30 1.08 -23.37 -7.28
N ALA A 31 1.67 -22.45 -8.06
CA ALA A 31 2.21 -21.18 -7.51
C ALA A 31 1.10 -20.30 -6.92
N GLU A 32 -0.02 -20.17 -7.62
CA GLU A 32 -1.17 -19.39 -7.21
C GLU A 32 -1.82 -19.98 -5.95
N ASP A 33 -2.07 -21.29 -5.92
CA ASP A 33 -2.62 -22.00 -4.75
C ASP A 33 -1.74 -21.79 -3.50
N ARG A 34 -0.42 -21.88 -3.67
CA ARG A 34 0.52 -21.64 -2.56
C ARG A 34 0.47 -20.21 -2.05
N TYR A 35 0.31 -19.25 -2.93
CA TYR A 35 0.18 -17.84 -2.55
C TYR A 35 -1.14 -17.62 -1.80
N VAL A 36 -2.26 -18.15 -2.30
CA VAL A 36 -3.56 -18.10 -1.60
C VAL A 36 -3.46 -18.70 -0.21
N VAL A 37 -2.87 -19.90 -0.09
CA VAL A 37 -2.67 -20.56 1.22
C VAL A 37 -1.79 -19.70 2.16
N HIS A 38 -0.75 -19.07 1.64
CA HIS A 38 0.11 -18.17 2.41
C HIS A 38 -0.68 -16.96 2.93
N LEU A 39 -1.44 -16.29 2.06
CA LEU A 39 -2.27 -15.14 2.42
C LEU A 39 -3.33 -15.50 3.48
N LEU A 40 -4.06 -16.60 3.27
CA LEU A 40 -5.07 -17.07 4.22
C LEU A 40 -4.44 -17.46 5.57
N GLY A 41 -3.22 -18.02 5.54
CA GLY A 41 -2.46 -18.38 6.74
C GLY A 41 -1.97 -17.17 7.54
N SER A 42 -1.84 -15.98 6.93
CA SER A 42 -1.45 -14.73 7.59
C SER A 42 -2.58 -14.09 8.39
N LEU A 43 -3.86 -14.43 8.08
CA LEU A 43 -5.01 -13.74 8.63
C LEU A 43 -5.24 -14.08 10.10
N PRO A 44 -5.45 -13.06 10.96
CA PRO A 44 -5.78 -13.28 12.36
C PRO A 44 -7.19 -13.84 12.58
N ASN A 45 -8.11 -13.63 11.63
CA ASN A 45 -9.50 -14.08 11.68
C ASN A 45 -10.15 -14.10 10.30
N ARG A 46 -11.30 -14.78 10.22
CA ARG A 46 -12.13 -14.82 9.00
C ARG A 46 -12.83 -13.48 8.76
N LEU A 47 -13.24 -13.26 7.49
CA LEU A 47 -13.91 -12.04 7.01
C LEU A 47 -15.43 -12.19 6.89
N ASN A 48 -16.02 -13.13 7.61
CA ASN A 48 -17.41 -13.51 7.45
C ASN A 48 -18.38 -12.33 7.64
N GLY A 49 -19.29 -12.17 6.70
CA GLY A 49 -20.37 -11.18 6.77
C GLY A 49 -19.99 -9.78 6.27
N ILE A 50 -18.75 -9.59 5.81
CA ILE A 50 -18.33 -8.33 5.20
C ILE A 50 -18.51 -8.40 3.69
N LYS A 51 -19.20 -7.41 3.11
CA LYS A 51 -19.41 -7.24 1.68
C LYS A 51 -18.29 -6.38 1.10
N VAL A 52 -17.51 -6.96 0.20
CA VAL A 52 -16.35 -6.32 -0.42
C VAL A 52 -16.56 -6.16 -1.91
N VAL A 53 -16.34 -4.97 -2.45
CA VAL A 53 -16.14 -4.76 -3.88
C VAL A 53 -14.65 -4.74 -4.16
N LEU A 54 -14.18 -5.63 -5.04
CA LEU A 54 -12.78 -5.68 -5.47
C LEU A 54 -12.64 -5.08 -6.86
N ASP A 55 -11.74 -4.12 -7.00
CA ASP A 55 -11.25 -3.62 -8.28
C ASP A 55 -9.83 -4.15 -8.51
N CYS A 56 -9.70 -5.02 -9.50
CA CYS A 56 -8.44 -5.71 -9.83
C CYS A 56 -7.62 -5.00 -10.92
N ALA A 57 -7.98 -3.77 -11.31
CA ALA A 57 -7.27 -2.97 -12.31
C ALA A 57 -7.05 -3.65 -13.67
N HIS A 58 -7.82 -4.69 -14.02
CA HIS A 58 -7.56 -5.61 -15.14
C HIS A 58 -6.10 -6.14 -15.13
N GLY A 59 -5.53 -6.29 -13.93
CA GLY A 59 -4.12 -6.63 -13.71
C GLY A 59 -3.92 -8.03 -13.12
N ALA A 60 -2.76 -8.19 -12.47
CA ALA A 60 -2.32 -9.47 -11.90
C ALA A 60 -3.25 -10.03 -10.81
N ALA A 61 -3.97 -9.15 -10.10
CA ALA A 61 -4.92 -9.55 -9.06
C ALA A 61 -6.21 -10.17 -9.59
N SER A 62 -6.50 -10.12 -10.91
CA SER A 62 -7.81 -10.47 -11.49
C SER A 62 -8.28 -11.90 -11.18
N GLY A 63 -7.38 -12.86 -11.13
CA GLY A 63 -7.69 -14.25 -10.75
C GLY A 63 -7.65 -14.45 -9.24
N VAL A 64 -6.51 -14.15 -8.64
CA VAL A 64 -6.18 -14.56 -7.27
C VAL A 64 -6.91 -13.77 -6.19
N SER A 65 -7.10 -12.45 -6.37
CA SER A 65 -7.70 -11.61 -5.31
C SER A 65 -9.15 -11.99 -5.00
N PRO A 66 -10.05 -12.14 -6.01
CA PRO A 66 -11.43 -12.55 -5.74
C PRO A 66 -11.57 -13.91 -5.06
N GLU A 67 -10.74 -14.88 -5.44
CA GLU A 67 -10.72 -16.20 -4.83
C GLU A 67 -10.29 -16.12 -3.37
N THR A 68 -9.17 -15.46 -3.10
CA THR A 68 -8.62 -15.34 -1.75
C THR A 68 -9.59 -14.66 -0.78
N PHE A 69 -10.24 -13.56 -1.19
CA PHE A 69 -11.22 -12.88 -0.34
C PHE A 69 -12.47 -13.74 -0.06
N ARG A 70 -12.95 -14.50 -1.05
CA ARG A 70 -14.07 -15.47 -0.85
C ARG A 70 -13.66 -16.59 0.10
N ASP A 71 -12.48 -17.14 -0.09
CA ASP A 71 -11.94 -18.19 0.77
C ASP A 71 -11.69 -17.70 2.20
N ALA A 72 -11.34 -16.43 2.36
CA ALA A 72 -11.29 -15.78 3.66
C ALA A 72 -12.68 -15.59 4.32
N GLY A 73 -13.78 -15.69 3.54
CA GLY A 73 -15.16 -15.63 4.03
C GLY A 73 -15.91 -14.35 3.71
N ALA A 74 -15.36 -13.45 2.91
CA ALA A 74 -16.04 -12.22 2.47
C ALA A 74 -17.10 -12.51 1.40
N ASP A 75 -18.14 -11.66 1.34
CA ASP A 75 -19.10 -11.60 0.23
C ASP A 75 -18.54 -10.66 -0.85
N VAL A 76 -18.08 -11.22 -1.97
CA VAL A 76 -17.23 -10.52 -2.94
C VAL A 76 -17.95 -10.24 -4.24
N THR A 77 -18.07 -8.96 -4.60
CA THR A 77 -18.36 -8.48 -5.95
C THR A 77 -17.06 -7.97 -6.59
N VAL A 78 -16.89 -8.23 -7.89
CA VAL A 78 -15.64 -7.90 -8.60
C VAL A 78 -15.90 -6.93 -9.74
N ILE A 79 -15.04 -5.96 -9.91
CA ILE A 79 -14.93 -5.08 -11.07
C ILE A 79 -13.48 -5.07 -11.55
N GLY A 80 -13.22 -4.59 -12.78
CA GLY A 80 -11.86 -4.48 -13.29
C GLY A 80 -11.08 -5.80 -13.33
N ALA A 81 -11.73 -6.96 -13.59
CA ALA A 81 -11.09 -8.28 -13.56
C ALA A 81 -11.18 -9.05 -14.87
N ASP A 82 -11.26 -8.37 -16.01
CA ASP A 82 -11.28 -8.96 -17.34
C ASP A 82 -10.12 -8.42 -18.19
N PRO A 83 -8.88 -8.90 -17.95
CA PRO A 83 -7.69 -8.41 -18.63
C PRO A 83 -7.69 -8.86 -20.10
N ASP A 84 -7.58 -7.91 -21.03
CA ASP A 84 -7.47 -8.16 -22.47
C ASP A 84 -6.04 -7.95 -23.04
N GLY A 85 -5.09 -7.55 -22.18
CA GLY A 85 -3.71 -7.23 -22.52
C GLY A 85 -3.46 -5.79 -22.89
N LEU A 86 -4.51 -4.94 -22.95
CA LEU A 86 -4.42 -3.52 -23.32
C LEU A 86 -5.10 -2.59 -22.31
N ASN A 87 -5.91 -3.14 -21.39
CA ASN A 87 -6.79 -2.40 -20.49
C ASN A 87 -6.32 -2.31 -19.04
N ILE A 88 -5.10 -2.72 -18.74
CA ILE A 88 -4.53 -2.63 -17.38
C ILE A 88 -4.51 -1.17 -16.89
N ASN A 89 -5.07 -0.92 -15.69
CA ASN A 89 -5.22 0.42 -15.10
C ASN A 89 -6.04 1.43 -15.94
N ASP A 90 -6.78 0.99 -16.96
CA ASP A 90 -7.55 1.89 -17.83
C ASP A 90 -8.85 2.33 -17.16
N GLY A 91 -8.80 3.44 -16.43
CA GLY A 91 -9.94 4.01 -15.70
C GLY A 91 -10.42 3.18 -14.51
N VAL A 92 -9.62 2.25 -14.04
CA VAL A 92 -9.89 1.33 -12.92
C VAL A 92 -8.67 1.20 -12.00
N GLY A 93 -8.84 0.52 -10.88
CA GLY A 93 -7.79 0.23 -9.91
C GLY A 93 -7.45 1.40 -9.00
N SER A 94 -6.35 1.27 -8.24
CA SER A 94 -5.97 2.23 -7.18
C SER A 94 -5.62 3.63 -7.71
N THR A 95 -5.42 3.79 -9.02
CA THR A 95 -5.17 5.08 -9.67
C THR A 95 -6.44 5.78 -10.14
N HIS A 96 -7.60 5.09 -10.19
CA HIS A 96 -8.89 5.60 -10.65
C HIS A 96 -10.02 4.98 -9.82
N LEU A 97 -10.30 5.57 -8.67
CA LEU A 97 -11.23 5.00 -7.68
C LEU A 97 -12.71 5.32 -7.92
N ASP A 98 -13.04 6.15 -8.92
CA ASP A 98 -14.41 6.62 -9.14
C ASP A 98 -15.38 5.46 -9.39
N GLN A 99 -15.02 4.50 -10.24
CA GLN A 99 -15.86 3.34 -10.54
C GLN A 99 -16.05 2.43 -9.31
N LEU A 100 -15.00 2.27 -8.50
CA LEU A 100 -15.08 1.52 -7.25
C LEU A 100 -16.02 2.21 -6.26
N ALA A 101 -15.88 3.52 -6.07
CA ALA A 101 -16.74 4.31 -5.17
C ALA A 101 -18.22 4.22 -5.56
N GLU A 102 -18.52 4.37 -6.86
CA GLU A 102 -19.88 4.21 -7.38
C GLU A 102 -20.42 2.78 -7.15
N ALA A 103 -19.59 1.77 -7.38
CA ALA A 103 -19.98 0.37 -7.19
C ALA A 103 -20.28 0.06 -5.72
N VAL A 104 -19.42 0.50 -4.79
CA VAL A 104 -19.60 0.31 -3.34
C VAL A 104 -20.95 0.90 -2.89
N VAL A 105 -21.22 2.16 -3.22
CA VAL A 105 -22.47 2.84 -2.83
C VAL A 105 -23.69 2.17 -3.46
N ARG A 106 -23.64 1.87 -4.76
CA ARG A 106 -24.75 1.24 -5.49
C ARG A 106 -25.10 -0.15 -4.96
N LEU A 107 -24.10 -0.95 -4.58
CA LEU A 107 -24.28 -2.32 -4.11
C LEU A 107 -24.54 -2.42 -2.61
N GLY A 108 -24.37 -1.33 -1.87
CA GLY A 108 -24.46 -1.31 -0.41
C GLY A 108 -23.39 -2.22 0.20
N ALA A 109 -22.18 -2.15 -0.33
CA ALA A 109 -21.03 -2.88 0.21
C ALA A 109 -20.44 -2.15 1.43
N ASP A 110 -19.77 -2.91 2.29
CA ASP A 110 -19.15 -2.36 3.51
C ASP A 110 -17.82 -1.67 3.22
N ILE A 111 -17.12 -2.13 2.16
CA ILE A 111 -15.82 -1.62 1.73
C ILE A 111 -15.58 -1.94 0.25
N GLY A 112 -14.86 -1.04 -0.42
CA GLY A 112 -14.20 -1.29 -1.70
C GLY A 112 -12.70 -1.41 -1.50
N ILE A 113 -12.07 -2.34 -2.21
CA ILE A 113 -10.61 -2.52 -2.26
C ILE A 113 -10.17 -2.40 -3.72
N ALA A 114 -9.19 -1.55 -3.98
CA ALA A 114 -8.58 -1.37 -5.30
C ALA A 114 -7.11 -1.78 -5.26
N HIS A 115 -6.73 -2.62 -6.21
CA HIS A 115 -5.33 -2.90 -6.54
C HIS A 115 -4.89 -2.06 -7.74
N ASP A 116 -3.61 -2.02 -8.02
CA ASP A 116 -3.07 -1.55 -9.29
C ASP A 116 -2.68 -2.74 -10.20
N GLY A 117 -2.05 -2.44 -11.34
CA GLY A 117 -1.84 -3.43 -12.39
C GLY A 117 -1.01 -4.64 -11.98
N ASP A 118 0.01 -4.49 -11.16
CA ASP A 118 0.87 -5.56 -10.62
C ASP A 118 0.51 -5.95 -9.18
N ALA A 119 -0.55 -5.31 -8.63
CA ALA A 119 -1.15 -5.62 -7.34
C ALA A 119 -0.23 -5.44 -6.13
N ASP A 120 0.78 -4.58 -6.24
CA ASP A 120 1.67 -4.23 -5.13
C ASP A 120 1.06 -3.17 -4.20
N ARG A 121 -0.08 -2.57 -4.58
CA ARG A 121 -0.80 -1.51 -3.86
C ARG A 121 -2.22 -1.93 -3.47
N CYS A 122 -2.67 -1.31 -2.38
CA CYS A 122 -4.04 -1.37 -1.90
C CYS A 122 -4.52 0.02 -1.49
N LEU A 123 -5.59 0.50 -2.12
CA LEU A 123 -6.40 1.59 -1.61
C LEU A 123 -7.79 1.09 -1.29
N ALA A 124 -8.53 1.81 -0.44
CA ALA A 124 -9.86 1.41 -0.08
C ALA A 124 -10.88 2.56 -0.26
N VAL A 125 -12.15 2.18 -0.27
CA VAL A 125 -13.29 3.10 -0.32
C VAL A 125 -14.30 2.65 0.73
N ASP A 126 -14.81 3.59 1.53
CA ASP A 126 -15.83 3.30 2.54
C ASP A 126 -17.23 3.13 1.93
N ALA A 127 -18.21 2.72 2.74
CA ALA A 127 -19.59 2.51 2.32
C ALA A 127 -20.29 3.77 1.77
N GLN A 128 -19.73 4.96 1.98
CA GLN A 128 -20.22 6.24 1.47
C GLN A 128 -19.49 6.71 0.20
N GLY A 129 -18.49 5.96 -0.27
CA GLY A 129 -17.70 6.31 -1.44
C GLY A 129 -16.47 7.18 -1.14
N ASN A 130 -16.12 7.39 0.14
CA ASN A 130 -14.94 8.17 0.49
C ASN A 130 -13.68 7.30 0.39
N VAL A 131 -12.62 7.88 -0.15
CA VAL A 131 -11.33 7.22 -0.30
C VAL A 131 -10.63 7.08 1.06
N ILE A 132 -10.07 5.91 1.31
CA ILE A 132 -9.17 5.59 2.40
C ILE A 132 -7.80 5.31 1.77
N ASP A 133 -6.86 6.23 1.97
CA ASP A 133 -5.54 6.17 1.35
C ASP A 133 -4.55 5.28 2.12
N GLY A 134 -3.35 5.12 1.55
CA GLY A 134 -2.31 4.29 2.16
C GLY A 134 -1.87 4.76 3.54
N ASP A 135 -1.89 6.06 3.82
CA ASP A 135 -1.55 6.59 5.15
C ASP A 135 -2.59 6.17 6.19
N GLN A 136 -3.89 6.24 5.85
CA GLN A 136 -4.96 5.78 6.74
C GLN A 136 -4.91 4.26 6.93
N ILE A 137 -4.63 3.51 5.87
CA ILE A 137 -4.45 2.05 5.94
C ILE A 137 -3.28 1.70 6.86
N MET A 138 -2.12 2.33 6.67
CA MET A 138 -0.95 2.12 7.53
C MET A 138 -1.25 2.49 8.98
N ALA A 139 -1.99 3.58 9.23
CA ALA A 139 -2.36 3.99 10.58
C ALA A 139 -3.22 2.93 11.28
N ILE A 140 -4.24 2.39 10.58
CA ILE A 140 -5.10 1.32 11.10
C ILE A 140 -4.28 0.07 11.44
N LEU A 141 -3.44 -0.37 10.49
CA LEU A 141 -2.62 -1.56 10.66
C LEU A 141 -1.57 -1.39 11.76
N ALA A 142 -0.91 -0.22 11.85
CA ALA A 142 0.09 0.06 12.88
C ALA A 142 -0.50 0.01 14.30
N VAL A 143 -1.65 0.66 14.50
CA VAL A 143 -2.35 0.63 15.80
C VAL A 143 -2.78 -0.78 16.15
N SER A 144 -3.32 -1.53 15.20
CA SER A 144 -3.71 -2.91 15.40
C SER A 144 -2.52 -3.83 15.71
N MET A 145 -1.45 -3.74 14.95
CA MET A 145 -0.23 -4.52 15.19
C MET A 145 0.39 -4.22 16.54
N LYS A 146 0.45 -2.94 16.95
CA LYS A 146 0.89 -2.54 18.28
C LYS A 146 0.05 -3.17 19.37
N GLN A 147 -1.29 -3.08 19.26
CA GLN A 147 -2.21 -3.67 20.26
C GLN A 147 -2.03 -5.18 20.41
N ARG A 148 -1.59 -5.87 19.35
CA ARG A 148 -1.33 -7.31 19.33
C ARG A 148 0.12 -7.67 19.67
N GLY A 149 1.00 -6.68 19.86
CA GLY A 149 2.42 -6.90 20.15
C GLY A 149 3.26 -7.32 18.92
N HIS A 150 2.79 -7.04 17.70
CA HIS A 150 3.43 -7.37 16.42
C HIS A 150 4.12 -6.17 15.74
N LEU A 151 4.06 -4.96 16.33
CA LEU A 151 4.74 -3.78 15.80
C LEU A 151 6.11 -3.63 16.46
N THR A 152 7.15 -4.01 15.78
CA THR A 152 8.53 -3.96 16.31
C THR A 152 8.90 -2.55 16.75
N ASP A 153 9.38 -2.39 17.98
CA ASP A 153 9.78 -1.13 18.60
C ASP A 153 8.70 -0.02 18.51
N ASP A 154 7.41 -0.41 18.41
CA ASP A 154 6.32 0.53 18.18
C ASP A 154 6.61 1.50 17.03
N THR A 155 7.17 1.01 15.93
CA THR A 155 7.68 1.84 14.83
C THR A 155 7.01 1.50 13.50
N LEU A 156 6.57 2.55 12.78
CA LEU A 156 6.11 2.55 11.40
C LEU A 156 7.13 3.27 10.53
N VAL A 157 7.48 2.68 9.38
CA VAL A 157 8.33 3.35 8.37
C VAL A 157 7.45 3.91 7.26
N ALA A 158 7.55 5.22 6.98
CA ALA A 158 6.78 5.91 5.96
C ALA A 158 7.66 6.89 5.17
N THR A 159 7.18 7.38 4.03
CA THR A 159 7.94 8.34 3.24
C THR A 159 7.69 9.79 3.68
N VAL A 160 8.54 10.70 3.22
CA VAL A 160 8.35 12.15 3.44
C VAL A 160 7.09 12.72 2.79
N MET A 161 6.40 11.94 1.94
CA MET A 161 5.14 12.34 1.29
C MET A 161 3.91 12.03 2.15
N SER A 162 4.04 11.26 3.22
CA SER A 162 2.93 10.93 4.11
C SER A 162 2.30 12.18 4.71
N ASN A 163 0.97 12.15 4.80
CA ASN A 163 0.17 13.23 5.33
C ASN A 163 0.56 13.54 6.78
N LEU A 164 0.52 14.82 7.15
CA LEU A 164 0.78 15.26 8.53
C LEU A 164 -0.10 14.51 9.55
N GLY A 165 -1.34 14.15 9.13
CA GLY A 165 -2.27 13.40 9.96
C GLY A 165 -1.73 12.05 10.43
N LEU A 166 -0.96 11.36 9.59
CA LEU A 166 -0.31 10.11 9.98
C LEU A 166 0.64 10.34 11.17
N HIS A 167 1.49 11.36 11.09
CA HIS A 167 2.45 11.68 12.17
C HIS A 167 1.77 12.05 13.47
N VAL A 168 0.67 12.82 13.39
CA VAL A 168 -0.12 13.22 14.57
C VAL A 168 -0.79 11.99 15.18
N ALA A 169 -1.49 11.20 14.39
CA ALA A 169 -2.20 10.00 14.86
C ALA A 169 -1.23 8.98 15.48
N MET A 170 -0.12 8.69 14.82
CA MET A 170 0.87 7.74 15.34
C MET A 170 1.45 8.19 16.68
N ARG A 171 1.78 9.47 16.81
CA ARG A 171 2.26 10.02 18.09
C ARG A 171 1.23 9.89 19.21
N GLU A 172 -0.06 10.13 18.94
CA GLU A 172 -1.15 9.98 19.90
C GLU A 172 -1.30 8.52 20.38
N HIS A 173 -0.97 7.57 19.50
CA HIS A 173 -0.97 6.14 19.82
C HIS A 173 0.37 5.62 20.34
N GLY A 174 1.36 6.52 20.56
CA GLY A 174 2.69 6.14 21.05
C GLY A 174 3.48 5.32 20.02
N ILE A 175 3.26 5.56 18.73
CA ILE A 175 3.97 4.92 17.63
C ILE A 175 4.94 5.93 17.02
N THR A 176 6.19 5.52 16.83
CA THR A 176 7.21 6.31 16.17
C THR A 176 7.07 6.19 14.65
N VAL A 177 7.04 7.31 13.92
CA VAL A 177 7.12 7.30 12.46
C VAL A 177 8.54 7.62 12.04
N ARG A 178 9.19 6.67 11.36
CA ARG A 178 10.46 6.88 10.69
C ARG A 178 10.19 7.34 9.27
N GLN A 179 10.88 8.40 8.84
CA GLN A 179 10.71 8.96 7.50
C GLN A 179 11.87 8.57 6.60
N THR A 180 11.53 8.14 5.37
CA THR A 180 12.48 7.87 4.29
C THR A 180 12.24 8.81 3.11
N ALA A 181 13.14 8.80 2.14
CA ALA A 181 12.87 9.35 0.82
C ALA A 181 11.73 8.58 0.14
N VAL A 182 11.11 9.17 -0.88
CA VAL A 182 10.06 8.54 -1.68
C VAL A 182 10.63 7.37 -2.49
N GLY A 183 9.96 6.24 -2.42
CA GLY A 183 10.29 5.00 -3.12
C GLY A 183 10.28 3.80 -2.16
N ASP A 184 9.61 2.75 -2.60
CA ASP A 184 9.46 1.47 -1.90
C ASP A 184 10.78 0.89 -1.40
N ARG A 185 11.82 0.98 -2.23
CA ARG A 185 13.18 0.56 -1.91
C ARG A 185 13.71 1.22 -0.62
N TYR A 186 13.52 2.54 -0.46
CA TYR A 186 14.01 3.25 0.72
C TYR A 186 13.24 2.86 1.98
N VAL A 187 11.95 2.60 1.83
CA VAL A 187 11.11 2.07 2.92
C VAL A 187 11.62 0.70 3.36
N LEU A 188 11.80 -0.21 2.41
CA LEU A 188 12.29 -1.57 2.68
C LEU A 188 13.69 -1.57 3.31
N GLU A 189 14.62 -0.77 2.77
CA GLU A 189 15.99 -0.65 3.31
C GLU A 189 15.99 -0.16 4.77
N ASP A 190 15.10 0.77 5.14
CA ASP A 190 15.00 1.26 6.52
C ASP A 190 14.31 0.23 7.43
N MET A 191 13.29 -0.48 6.92
CA MET A 191 12.65 -1.59 7.62
C MET A 191 13.66 -2.70 7.93
N ASP A 192 14.43 -3.13 6.95
CA ASP A 192 15.45 -4.18 7.11
C ASP A 192 16.53 -3.77 8.12
N ARG A 193 16.98 -2.52 8.07
CA ARG A 193 18.01 -1.99 8.98
C ARG A 193 17.56 -2.01 10.43
N GLY A 194 16.28 -1.71 10.68
CA GLY A 194 15.70 -1.66 12.03
C GLY A 194 14.96 -2.92 12.46
N GLY A 195 14.74 -3.88 11.55
CA GLY A 195 13.87 -5.04 11.79
C GLY A 195 12.40 -4.64 12.00
N TYR A 196 11.95 -3.56 11.36
CA TYR A 196 10.59 -3.03 11.54
C TYR A 196 9.56 -3.86 10.79
N ALA A 197 8.41 -4.07 11.42
CA ALA A 197 7.37 -4.97 10.93
C ALA A 197 6.44 -4.36 9.89
N LEU A 198 6.30 -3.02 9.85
CA LEU A 198 5.36 -2.32 8.98
C LEU A 198 6.00 -1.08 8.37
N GLY A 199 5.82 -0.90 7.08
CA GLY A 199 6.17 0.32 6.37
C GLY A 199 5.41 0.46 5.07
N GLY A 200 5.47 1.65 4.44
CA GLY A 200 4.82 1.85 3.16
C GLY A 200 4.70 3.32 2.76
N GLU A 201 3.80 3.55 1.81
CA GLU A 201 3.58 4.83 1.15
C GLU A 201 2.10 5.20 1.10
N GLN A 202 1.79 6.49 1.01
CA GLN A 202 0.44 7.00 0.81
C GLN A 202 -0.24 6.42 -0.45
N SER A 203 0.54 6.04 -1.46
CA SER A 203 0.07 5.38 -2.69
C SER A 203 -0.60 4.02 -2.45
N GLY A 204 -0.49 3.45 -1.25
CA GLY A 204 -1.04 2.14 -0.90
C GLY A 204 -0.05 0.99 -1.01
N HIS A 205 1.22 1.26 -1.35
CA HIS A 205 2.29 0.26 -1.27
C HIS A 205 2.65 0.03 0.20
N VAL A 206 2.19 -1.08 0.78
CA VAL A 206 2.36 -1.41 2.20
C VAL A 206 3.10 -2.73 2.35
N ILE A 207 4.15 -2.71 3.14
CA ILE A 207 5.02 -3.85 3.42
C ILE A 207 4.76 -4.33 4.85
N MET A 208 4.38 -5.59 4.99
CA MET A 208 4.30 -6.30 6.27
C MET A 208 5.39 -7.38 6.30
N SER A 209 6.55 -7.07 6.89
CA SER A 209 7.78 -7.87 6.78
C SER A 209 7.68 -9.28 7.37
N GLU A 210 6.70 -9.53 8.25
CA GLU A 210 6.41 -10.87 8.76
C GLU A 210 5.90 -11.82 7.65
N PHE A 211 5.23 -11.27 6.62
CA PHE A 211 4.54 -12.05 5.59
C PHE A 211 5.11 -11.86 4.18
N ALA A 212 5.67 -10.70 3.88
CA ALA A 212 6.17 -10.35 2.54
C ALA A 212 7.41 -9.47 2.60
N THR A 213 8.27 -9.56 1.58
CA THR A 213 9.50 -8.75 1.45
C THR A 213 9.32 -7.56 0.50
N THR A 214 8.08 -7.27 0.09
CA THR A 214 7.69 -6.17 -0.78
C THR A 214 6.27 -5.74 -0.43
N GLY A 215 5.79 -4.65 -1.01
CA GLY A 215 4.37 -4.30 -0.95
C GLY A 215 3.52 -5.39 -1.58
N ASP A 216 2.40 -5.67 -0.94
CA ASP A 216 1.44 -6.67 -1.37
C ASP A 216 0.02 -6.15 -1.11
N GLY A 217 -0.66 -5.78 -2.19
CA GLY A 217 -1.99 -5.19 -2.11
C GLY A 217 -3.06 -6.16 -1.63
N LEU A 218 -2.94 -7.47 -1.98
CA LEU A 218 -3.88 -8.48 -1.51
C LEU A 218 -3.73 -8.71 -0.01
N LEU A 219 -2.51 -8.90 0.46
CA LEU A 219 -2.19 -9.05 1.88
C LEU A 219 -2.70 -7.84 2.68
N THR A 220 -2.43 -6.63 2.18
CA THR A 220 -2.86 -5.38 2.81
C THR A 220 -4.38 -5.28 2.90
N GLY A 221 -5.09 -5.52 1.80
CA GLY A 221 -6.55 -5.49 1.75
C GLY A 221 -7.21 -6.52 2.66
N LEU A 222 -6.69 -7.75 2.66
CA LEU A 222 -7.16 -8.83 3.54
C LEU A 222 -7.00 -8.47 5.01
N HIS A 223 -5.84 -7.96 5.42
CA HIS A 223 -5.59 -7.55 6.81
C HIS A 223 -6.44 -6.34 7.21
N LEU A 224 -6.69 -5.40 6.29
CA LEU A 224 -7.58 -4.26 6.54
C LEU A 224 -9.01 -4.71 6.82
N VAL A 225 -9.55 -5.63 5.99
CA VAL A 225 -10.90 -6.19 6.18
C VAL A 225 -10.94 -7.09 7.42
N ALA A 226 -9.87 -7.82 7.72
CA ALA A 226 -9.78 -8.60 8.96
C ALA A 226 -9.86 -7.71 10.21
N GLU A 227 -9.30 -6.49 10.16
CA GLU A 227 -9.44 -5.54 11.25
C GLU A 227 -10.88 -5.04 11.43
N MET A 228 -11.61 -4.79 10.35
CA MET A 228 -13.04 -4.47 10.42
C MET A 228 -13.81 -5.57 11.14
N ALA A 229 -13.60 -6.82 10.74
CA ALA A 229 -14.25 -8.00 11.35
C ALA A 229 -13.86 -8.14 12.83
N ARG A 230 -12.57 -8.04 13.15
CA ARG A 230 -12.06 -8.19 14.53
C ARG A 230 -12.63 -7.17 15.49
N GLN A 231 -12.72 -5.90 15.06
CA GLN A 231 -13.20 -4.81 15.88
C GLN A 231 -14.72 -4.60 15.80
N ASN A 232 -15.37 -5.28 14.84
CA ASN A 232 -16.78 -5.06 14.49
C ASN A 232 -17.07 -3.57 14.22
N LYS A 233 -16.19 -2.95 13.41
CA LYS A 233 -16.26 -1.55 13.02
C LYS A 233 -16.23 -1.41 11.51
N THR A 234 -16.86 -0.34 11.01
CA THR A 234 -16.74 0.07 9.63
C THR A 234 -15.34 0.60 9.35
N ILE A 235 -14.95 0.60 8.07
CA ILE A 235 -13.65 1.16 7.69
C ILE A 235 -13.58 2.66 7.99
N ALA A 236 -14.68 3.41 7.83
CA ALA A 236 -14.77 4.82 8.19
C ALA A 236 -14.50 5.06 9.69
N GLU A 237 -15.04 4.21 10.57
CA GLU A 237 -14.76 4.28 12.02
C GLU A 237 -13.30 3.96 12.33
N LEU A 238 -12.69 2.98 11.64
CA LEU A 238 -11.28 2.67 11.80
C LEU A 238 -10.39 3.82 11.30
N ALA A 239 -10.70 4.38 10.14
CA ALA A 239 -9.93 5.47 9.54
C ALA A 239 -10.05 6.79 10.32
N SER A 240 -11.09 6.95 11.15
CA SER A 240 -11.29 8.15 11.99
C SER A 240 -10.19 8.36 13.04
N LEU A 241 -9.32 7.37 13.27
CA LEU A 241 -8.12 7.53 14.11
C LEU A 241 -7.12 8.56 13.55
N MET A 242 -7.21 8.86 12.25
CA MET A 242 -6.33 9.81 11.56
C MET A 242 -7.16 10.93 10.90
N THR A 243 -6.88 12.17 11.24
CA THR A 243 -7.42 13.33 10.52
C THR A 243 -6.54 13.61 9.30
N VAL A 244 -7.12 13.58 8.10
CA VAL A 244 -6.42 13.95 6.87
C VAL A 244 -6.32 15.46 6.77
N TYR A 245 -5.11 16.00 6.78
CA TYR A 245 -4.87 17.43 6.58
C TYR A 245 -4.79 17.76 5.09
N PRO A 246 -5.26 18.94 4.65
CA PRO A 246 -5.10 19.37 3.27
C PRO A 246 -3.64 19.33 2.85
N GLN A 247 -3.36 18.66 1.75
CA GLN A 247 -2.02 18.52 1.17
C GLN A 247 -2.07 18.84 -0.32
N VAL A 248 -1.13 19.63 -0.81
CA VAL A 248 -1.05 20.01 -2.21
C VAL A 248 0.32 19.67 -2.74
N LEU A 249 0.37 18.89 -3.82
CA LEU A 249 1.59 18.60 -4.57
C LEU A 249 1.59 19.39 -5.88
N ILE A 250 2.57 20.27 -6.05
CA ILE A 250 2.74 21.06 -7.28
C ILE A 250 4.07 20.70 -7.91
N ASN A 251 4.02 20.09 -9.10
CA ASN A 251 5.22 19.80 -9.87
C ASN A 251 5.59 21.01 -10.72
N VAL A 252 6.74 21.62 -10.44
CA VAL A 252 7.31 22.71 -11.24
C VAL A 252 8.36 22.13 -12.19
N ARG A 253 8.17 22.34 -13.51
CA ARG A 253 9.10 21.88 -14.55
C ARG A 253 10.14 22.96 -14.84
N ASP A 254 11.23 22.54 -15.48
CA ASP A 254 12.28 23.43 -16.02
C ASP A 254 12.95 24.30 -14.93
N VAL A 255 13.13 23.76 -13.72
CA VAL A 255 13.85 24.42 -12.63
C VAL A 255 15.24 23.79 -12.42
N ASP A 256 16.21 24.64 -12.09
CA ASP A 256 17.52 24.19 -11.63
C ASP A 256 17.41 23.67 -10.20
N LYS A 257 17.41 22.33 -10.04
CA LYS A 257 17.26 21.68 -8.74
C LYS A 257 18.46 21.91 -7.82
N ASP A 258 19.64 22.04 -8.38
CA ASP A 258 20.88 22.22 -7.62
C ASP A 258 20.97 23.64 -7.01
N ALA A 259 20.30 24.62 -7.63
CA ALA A 259 20.23 25.99 -7.13
C ALA A 259 19.23 26.17 -5.97
N LEU A 260 18.28 25.25 -5.74
CA LEU A 260 17.21 25.42 -4.75
C LEU A 260 17.73 25.63 -3.32
N GLU A 261 18.79 24.95 -2.92
CA GLU A 261 19.36 25.06 -1.57
C GLU A 261 20.10 26.41 -1.35
N SER A 262 20.61 27.02 -2.41
CA SER A 262 21.38 28.27 -2.36
C SER A 262 20.57 29.51 -2.71
N ASP A 263 19.39 29.36 -3.33
CA ASP A 263 18.53 30.48 -3.72
C ASP A 263 17.91 31.19 -2.49
N ALA A 264 18.29 32.45 -2.29
CA ALA A 264 17.89 33.22 -1.12
C ALA A 264 16.36 33.48 -1.07
N VAL A 265 15.70 33.59 -2.22
CA VAL A 265 14.25 33.83 -2.31
C VAL A 265 13.49 32.59 -1.93
N VAL A 266 13.87 31.44 -2.49
CA VAL A 266 13.27 30.14 -2.17
C VAL A 266 13.47 29.83 -0.69
N GLN A 267 14.69 30.01 -0.17
CA GLN A 267 14.97 29.75 1.25
C GLN A 267 14.24 30.69 2.20
N ALA A 268 13.98 31.94 1.79
CA ALA A 268 13.16 32.87 2.57
C ALA A 268 11.69 32.42 2.62
N ALA A 269 11.11 32.02 1.47
CA ALA A 269 9.75 31.51 1.41
C ALA A 269 9.57 30.21 2.21
N VAL A 270 10.51 29.29 2.13
CA VAL A 270 10.50 28.05 2.94
C VAL A 270 10.53 28.36 4.44
N ARG A 271 11.35 29.32 4.87
CA ARG A 271 11.38 29.74 6.28
C ARG A 271 10.06 30.36 6.73
N GLU A 272 9.43 31.19 5.89
CA GLU A 272 8.16 31.83 6.20
C GLU A 272 7.04 30.77 6.40
N VAL A 273 6.94 29.79 5.51
CA VAL A 273 5.99 28.68 5.63
C VAL A 273 6.23 27.85 6.89
N ARG A 274 7.48 27.50 7.20
CA ARG A 274 7.84 26.76 8.42
C ARG A 274 7.51 27.50 9.71
N VAL A 275 7.49 28.82 9.72
CA VAL A 275 7.08 29.62 10.88
C VAL A 275 5.55 29.54 11.11
N CYS A 276 4.78 29.36 10.04
CA CYS A 276 3.32 29.21 10.11
C CYS A 276 2.86 27.80 10.53
N GLU A 277 3.77 26.83 10.67
CA GLU A 277 3.41 25.49 11.15
C GLU A 277 2.84 25.56 12.58
N PRO A 278 1.72 24.86 12.86
CA PRO A 278 1.16 24.78 14.21
C PRO A 278 2.20 24.22 15.19
N ALA A 279 2.20 24.72 16.42
CA ALA A 279 3.16 24.31 17.46
C ALA A 279 3.19 22.79 17.74
N ALA A 280 2.18 22.05 17.29
CA ALA A 280 2.07 20.58 17.36
C ALA A 280 3.09 19.85 16.47
N VAL A 281 3.64 20.50 15.46
CA VAL A 281 4.57 19.92 14.46
C VAL A 281 6.04 20.17 14.81
N ARG A 282 6.31 21.08 15.76
CA ARG A 282 7.68 21.55 16.07
C ARG A 282 8.46 20.72 17.10
N LYS A 283 8.00 19.53 17.47
CA LYS A 283 8.69 18.73 18.49
C LYS A 283 9.05 17.35 17.98
#